data_8f31bc551c87596e5022feee1145a78d
#
_entry.id   8f31bc551c87596e5022feee1145a78d
#
_cell.length_a   1.000
_cell.length_b   1.000
_cell.length_c   1.000
_cell.angle_alpha   90.00
_cell.angle_beta   90.00
_cell.angle_gamma   90.00
#
_symmetry.space_group_name_H-M   'P 1'
#
loop_
_entity.id
_entity.type
_entity.pdbx_description
1 polymer ?
#
loop_
_entity_poly.entity_id
_entity_poly.type
_entity_poly.pdbx_seq_one_letter_code
_entity_poly.pdbx_strand_id
1 'polypeptide(L)'
;MRAFLGTVAFQGRVVIGEGEKDNAPMLFNGEEVGTGTGPECDIAVDPIDGTSLTAAGRQNALSVIAVSDRGSMLDASSVFYMDKLVTGPAGVGVVDIRLPIGENIRKLAGALGKPVDEIVVSVLNRPRHEQLIQEIRDAGAGTRLMSDGDVAGGINAARHAARTDMCVGVGGSPEGIVTACAIKALGGHIQGRLWPRDDDERQRGIDAGLDMDKVYEADDL
;
A
#
# COMPACT_ATOMS: atom_id res chain seq x y z
N MET A 1 5.28 16.04 -12.32
CA MET A 1 6.13 15.34 -11.33
C MET A 1 7.59 15.28 -11.79
N ARG A 2 7.98 14.57 -12.85
CA ARG A 2 9.37 14.37 -13.29
C ARG A 2 10.19 15.65 -13.43
N ALA A 3 9.68 16.66 -14.14
CA ALA A 3 10.39 17.92 -14.34
C ALA A 3 10.71 18.63 -13.00
N PHE A 4 9.84 18.50 -12.02
CA PHE A 4 10.07 19.07 -10.68
C PHE A 4 11.12 18.27 -9.90
N LEU A 5 11.06 16.93 -9.96
CA LEU A 5 12.08 16.07 -9.33
C LEU A 5 13.48 16.44 -9.83
N GLY A 6 13.65 16.74 -11.12
CA GLY A 6 14.92 17.18 -11.71
C GLY A 6 15.50 18.50 -11.14
N THR A 7 14.76 19.21 -10.30
CA THR A 7 15.21 20.44 -9.62
C THR A 7 15.63 20.23 -8.17
N VAL A 8 15.38 19.03 -7.63
CA VAL A 8 15.66 18.71 -6.22
C VAL A 8 17.07 18.15 -6.07
N ALA A 9 17.81 18.63 -5.06
CA ALA A 9 19.18 18.21 -4.80
C ALA A 9 19.22 16.84 -4.10
N PHE A 10 19.12 15.78 -4.89
CA PHE A 10 19.32 14.38 -4.52
C PHE A 10 19.80 13.55 -5.72
N GLN A 11 20.29 12.36 -5.47
CA GLN A 11 20.62 11.33 -6.45
C GLN A 11 19.60 10.22 -6.31
N GLY A 12 18.40 10.44 -6.89
CA GLY A 12 17.27 9.52 -6.76
C GLY A 12 17.29 8.44 -7.84
N ARG A 13 16.92 7.21 -7.47
CA ARG A 13 16.63 6.13 -8.41
C ARG A 13 15.19 5.69 -8.21
N VAL A 14 14.42 5.69 -9.29
CA VAL A 14 13.04 5.18 -9.26
C VAL A 14 13.07 3.67 -9.09
N VAL A 15 12.58 3.16 -7.97
CA VAL A 15 12.38 1.74 -7.71
C VAL A 15 10.97 1.32 -8.10
N ILE A 16 10.00 2.19 -7.80
CA ILE A 16 8.61 2.00 -8.16
C ILE A 16 8.14 3.21 -8.96
N GLY A 17 7.70 2.96 -10.19
CA GLY A 17 7.31 4.00 -11.13
C GLY A 17 6.21 3.55 -12.07
N GLU A 18 5.91 4.37 -13.08
CA GLU A 18 4.83 4.18 -14.06
C GLU A 18 5.17 3.15 -15.18
N GLY A 19 6.44 2.72 -15.27
CA GLY A 19 7.02 2.19 -16.50
C GLY A 19 6.51 0.84 -16.98
N GLU A 20 5.96 -0.03 -16.13
CA GLU A 20 5.61 -1.39 -16.57
C GLU A 20 4.16 -1.54 -17.01
N LYS A 21 3.26 -0.77 -16.45
CA LYS A 21 1.83 -0.82 -16.82
C LYS A 21 1.51 -0.15 -18.16
N ASP A 22 2.17 0.95 -18.47
CA ASP A 22 1.71 1.87 -19.52
C ASP A 22 2.79 2.22 -20.58
N ASN A 23 3.97 1.56 -20.59
CA ASN A 23 5.12 1.96 -21.42
C ASN A 23 5.42 3.46 -21.30
N ALA A 24 5.29 4.02 -20.11
CA ALA A 24 5.47 5.44 -19.90
C ALA A 24 6.91 5.86 -20.22
N PRO A 25 7.12 6.94 -20.98
CA PRO A 25 8.45 7.38 -21.38
C PRO A 25 9.25 8.05 -20.25
N MET A 26 8.70 8.08 -19.03
CA MET A 26 9.29 8.75 -17.88
C MET A 26 8.85 8.11 -16.56
N LEU A 27 9.67 8.27 -15.53
CA LEU A 27 9.46 7.69 -14.20
C LEU A 27 9.38 6.16 -14.21
N PHE A 28 10.16 5.54 -15.10
CA PHE A 28 10.26 4.08 -15.20
C PHE A 28 11.22 3.53 -14.14
N ASN A 29 11.06 2.27 -13.78
CA ASN A 29 11.93 1.60 -12.81
C ASN A 29 13.40 1.65 -13.29
N GLY A 30 14.28 2.16 -12.41
CA GLY A 30 15.68 2.40 -12.71
C GLY A 30 16.01 3.79 -13.27
N GLU A 31 15.02 4.65 -13.60
CA GLU A 31 15.30 6.02 -14.02
C GLU A 31 15.98 6.80 -12.88
N GLU A 32 17.05 7.53 -13.24
CA GLU A 32 17.68 8.46 -12.31
C GLU A 32 17.00 9.83 -12.37
N VAL A 33 16.69 10.38 -11.19
CA VAL A 33 16.02 11.65 -11.01
C VAL A 33 16.73 12.50 -9.95
N GLY A 34 16.47 13.80 -9.94
CA GLY A 34 17.18 14.76 -9.11
C GLY A 34 18.26 15.50 -9.89
N THR A 35 19.00 16.35 -9.20
CA THR A 35 20.10 17.13 -9.81
C THR A 35 21.40 16.32 -9.96
N GLY A 36 21.45 15.11 -9.44
CA GLY A 36 22.66 14.27 -9.35
C GLY A 36 23.64 14.73 -8.26
N THR A 37 23.19 15.58 -7.33
CA THR A 37 23.97 16.04 -6.18
C THR A 37 23.15 15.91 -4.91
N GLY A 38 23.76 15.66 -3.75
CA GLY A 38 23.06 15.44 -2.49
C GLY A 38 22.93 13.96 -2.13
N PRO A 39 22.00 13.59 -1.22
CA PRO A 39 21.87 12.20 -0.76
C PRO A 39 21.44 11.25 -1.87
N GLU A 40 21.93 10.02 -1.80
CA GLU A 40 21.45 8.92 -2.61
C GLU A 40 20.17 8.37 -2.02
N CYS A 41 19.13 8.20 -2.84
CA CYS A 41 17.84 7.71 -2.36
C CYS A 41 17.10 6.85 -3.38
N ASP A 42 16.21 6.00 -2.88
CA ASP A 42 15.19 5.31 -3.64
C ASP A 42 13.93 6.17 -3.71
N ILE A 43 13.27 6.11 -4.84
CA ILE A 43 12.06 6.87 -5.14
C ILE A 43 10.96 5.92 -5.55
N ALA A 44 9.81 6.01 -4.90
CA ALA A 44 8.57 5.41 -5.36
C ALA A 44 7.60 6.52 -5.78
N VAL A 45 7.02 6.40 -6.94
CA VAL A 45 6.07 7.37 -7.48
C VAL A 45 4.83 6.67 -8.01
N ASP A 46 3.69 7.27 -7.75
CA ASP A 46 2.45 7.06 -8.46
C ASP A 46 1.85 8.44 -8.77
N PRO A 47 2.00 8.93 -10.00
CA PRO A 47 1.47 10.23 -10.39
C PRO A 47 -0.04 10.36 -10.26
N ILE A 48 -0.79 9.25 -10.40
CA ILE A 48 -2.24 9.23 -10.25
C ILE A 48 -2.67 7.86 -9.67
N ASP A 49 -2.58 7.68 -8.35
CA ASP A 49 -3.27 6.58 -7.67
C ASP A 49 -4.79 6.80 -7.76
N GLY A 50 -5.49 5.84 -8.34
CA GLY A 50 -6.92 5.98 -8.61
C GLY A 50 -7.24 6.64 -9.97
N THR A 51 -6.62 6.14 -11.05
CA THR A 51 -6.85 6.63 -12.43
C THR A 51 -8.32 6.60 -12.83
N SER A 52 -9.08 5.57 -12.43
CA SER A 52 -10.52 5.50 -12.70
C SER A 52 -11.32 6.58 -11.96
N LEU A 53 -10.87 7.02 -10.78
CA LEU A 53 -11.49 8.14 -10.06
C LEU A 53 -11.31 9.44 -10.83
N THR A 54 -10.09 9.68 -11.32
CA THR A 54 -9.75 10.85 -12.13
C THR A 54 -10.56 10.86 -13.43
N ALA A 55 -10.60 9.75 -14.14
CA ALA A 55 -11.36 9.61 -15.39
C ALA A 55 -12.86 9.85 -15.22
N ALA A 56 -13.41 9.47 -14.05
CA ALA A 56 -14.82 9.66 -13.71
C ALA A 56 -15.12 11.01 -13.02
N GLY A 57 -14.12 11.89 -12.84
CA GLY A 57 -14.26 13.15 -12.11
C GLY A 57 -14.64 12.98 -10.64
N ARG A 58 -14.22 11.86 -10.01
CA ARG A 58 -14.49 11.55 -8.60
C ARG A 58 -13.36 12.04 -7.71
N GLN A 59 -13.67 12.16 -6.42
CA GLN A 59 -12.70 12.54 -5.39
C GLN A 59 -11.84 11.33 -4.96
N ASN A 60 -10.72 11.62 -4.25
CA ASN A 60 -9.80 10.70 -3.60
C ASN A 60 -8.74 10.04 -4.51
N ALA A 61 -8.57 10.50 -5.75
CA ALA A 61 -7.34 10.23 -6.47
C ALA A 61 -6.18 10.99 -5.80
N LEU A 62 -5.02 10.37 -5.71
CA LEU A 62 -3.80 10.96 -5.13
C LEU A 62 -2.68 11.01 -6.17
N SER A 63 -1.75 11.94 -5.96
CA SER A 63 -0.43 11.92 -6.55
C SER A 63 0.57 11.71 -5.42
N VAL A 64 1.35 10.64 -5.46
CA VAL A 64 2.22 10.23 -4.36
C VAL A 64 3.68 10.13 -4.79
N ILE A 65 4.56 10.53 -3.89
CA ILE A 65 6.00 10.31 -3.95
C ILE A 65 6.44 9.83 -2.57
N ALA A 66 7.20 8.75 -2.54
CA ALA A 66 7.92 8.32 -1.36
C ALA A 66 9.43 8.34 -1.64
N VAL A 67 10.21 8.68 -0.62
CA VAL A 67 11.67 8.78 -0.68
C VAL A 67 12.24 8.07 0.53
N SER A 68 13.22 7.21 0.31
CA SER A 68 13.95 6.50 1.36
C SER A 68 15.45 6.43 1.04
N ASP A 69 16.24 5.93 1.96
CA ASP A 69 17.66 5.70 1.73
C ASP A 69 17.86 4.71 0.56
N ARG A 70 18.94 4.89 -0.21
CA ARG A 70 19.26 4.03 -1.36
C ARG A 70 19.34 2.55 -0.94
N GLY A 71 18.58 1.71 -1.69
CA GLY A 71 18.55 0.25 -1.48
C GLY A 71 17.66 -0.20 -0.33
N SER A 72 16.79 0.70 0.20
CA SER A 72 15.89 0.37 1.30
C SER A 72 14.46 0.01 0.88
N MET A 73 14.05 0.32 -0.36
CA MET A 73 12.75 -0.07 -0.87
C MET A 73 12.78 -1.47 -1.46
N LEU A 74 11.77 -2.27 -1.18
CA LEU A 74 11.58 -3.58 -1.80
C LEU A 74 11.21 -3.39 -3.29
N ASP A 75 11.95 -4.04 -4.17
CA ASP A 75 11.51 -4.20 -5.57
C ASP A 75 10.61 -5.43 -5.69
N ALA A 76 9.30 -5.21 -5.66
CA ALA A 76 8.30 -6.26 -5.83
C ALA A 76 7.68 -6.27 -7.25
N SER A 77 8.34 -5.69 -8.24
CA SER A 77 7.85 -5.58 -9.63
C SER A 77 7.52 -6.91 -10.30
N SER A 78 8.18 -7.99 -9.88
CA SER A 78 7.93 -9.36 -10.38
C SER A 78 6.59 -9.96 -9.93
N VAL A 79 5.91 -9.38 -8.92
CA VAL A 79 4.61 -9.84 -8.40
C VAL A 79 3.63 -8.67 -8.33
N PHE A 80 2.60 -8.72 -9.16
CA PHE A 80 1.70 -7.59 -9.40
C PHE A 80 0.85 -7.19 -8.19
N TYR A 81 0.41 -8.17 -7.39
CA TYR A 81 -0.50 -7.94 -6.27
C TYR A 81 0.12 -8.28 -4.91
N MET A 82 -0.38 -7.59 -3.90
CA MET A 82 -0.09 -7.79 -2.49
C MET A 82 -1.40 -7.75 -1.69
N ASP A 83 -1.64 -8.76 -0.85
CA ASP A 83 -2.65 -8.71 0.20
C ASP A 83 -2.13 -7.87 1.35
N LYS A 84 -2.89 -6.90 1.81
CA LYS A 84 -2.46 -5.86 2.75
C LYS A 84 -3.39 -5.74 3.94
N LEU A 85 -2.80 -5.50 5.11
CA LEU A 85 -3.50 -5.09 6.32
C LEU A 85 -2.81 -3.85 6.88
N VAL A 86 -3.54 -2.74 6.99
CA VAL A 86 -3.01 -1.44 7.43
C VAL A 86 -3.87 -0.88 8.56
N THR A 87 -3.21 -0.38 9.61
CA THR A 87 -3.86 0.30 10.73
C THR A 87 -3.02 1.47 11.22
N GLY A 88 -3.58 2.28 12.11
CA GLY A 88 -2.81 3.26 12.88
C GLY A 88 -1.95 2.61 13.97
N PRO A 89 -1.27 3.44 14.81
CA PRO A 89 -0.35 2.97 15.85
C PRO A 89 -0.98 1.97 16.83
N ALA A 90 -2.29 2.06 17.09
CA ALA A 90 -3.00 1.14 17.97
C ALA A 90 -3.02 -0.32 17.50
N GLY A 91 -2.75 -0.57 16.22
CA GLY A 91 -2.69 -1.92 15.65
C GLY A 91 -1.33 -2.58 15.76
N VAL A 92 -0.27 -1.85 16.11
CA VAL A 92 1.09 -2.38 16.24
C VAL A 92 1.13 -3.48 17.30
N GLY A 93 1.54 -4.69 16.89
CA GLY A 93 1.58 -5.86 17.78
C GLY A 93 0.21 -6.41 18.22
N VAL A 94 -0.89 -5.87 17.65
CA VAL A 94 -2.27 -6.25 17.98
C VAL A 94 -2.93 -7.04 16.86
N VAL A 95 -2.79 -6.58 15.63
CA VAL A 95 -3.35 -7.23 14.45
C VAL A 95 -2.31 -8.09 13.72
N ASP A 96 -2.77 -9.09 12.99
CA ASP A 96 -1.92 -9.99 12.19
C ASP A 96 -2.68 -10.42 10.94
N ILE A 97 -2.09 -10.20 9.77
CA ILE A 97 -2.69 -10.54 8.47
C ILE A 97 -2.99 -12.04 8.30
N ARG A 98 -2.37 -12.89 9.11
CA ARG A 98 -2.60 -14.34 9.14
C ARG A 98 -3.87 -14.76 9.86
N LEU A 99 -4.44 -13.86 10.68
CA LEU A 99 -5.65 -14.13 11.44
C LEU A 99 -6.91 -13.82 10.59
N PRO A 100 -8.05 -14.47 10.88
CA PRO A 100 -9.32 -14.09 10.30
C PRO A 100 -9.63 -12.61 10.52
N ILE A 101 -10.22 -11.94 9.53
CA ILE A 101 -10.49 -10.50 9.60
C ILE A 101 -11.35 -10.12 10.80
N GLY A 102 -12.36 -10.92 11.15
CA GLY A 102 -13.21 -10.66 12.31
C GLY A 102 -12.44 -10.71 13.64
N GLU A 103 -11.34 -11.48 13.73
CA GLU A 103 -10.47 -11.47 14.91
C GLU A 103 -9.65 -10.20 14.97
N ASN A 104 -9.06 -9.77 13.85
CA ASN A 104 -8.31 -8.53 13.74
C ASN A 104 -9.17 -7.32 14.11
N ILE A 105 -10.44 -7.29 13.65
CA ILE A 105 -11.40 -6.23 13.98
C ILE A 105 -11.64 -6.17 15.49
N ARG A 106 -11.90 -7.31 16.16
CA ARG A 106 -12.13 -7.35 17.62
C ARG A 106 -10.90 -6.91 18.40
N LYS A 107 -9.71 -7.35 17.98
CA LYS A 107 -8.44 -6.96 18.63
C LYS A 107 -8.21 -5.46 18.48
N LEU A 108 -8.40 -4.90 17.27
CA LEU A 108 -8.24 -3.47 17.02
C LEU A 108 -9.28 -2.65 17.80
N ALA A 109 -10.54 -3.10 17.86
CA ALA A 109 -11.59 -2.46 18.64
C ALA A 109 -11.20 -2.35 20.11
N GLY A 110 -10.69 -3.43 20.69
CA GLY A 110 -10.16 -3.45 22.06
C GLY A 110 -9.01 -2.48 22.28
N ALA A 111 -8.05 -2.44 21.35
CA ALA A 111 -6.90 -1.53 21.42
C ALA A 111 -7.28 -0.05 21.29
N LEU A 112 -8.32 0.25 20.50
CA LEU A 112 -8.86 1.60 20.31
C LEU A 112 -9.86 2.01 21.42
N GLY A 113 -10.29 1.07 22.27
CA GLY A 113 -11.33 1.32 23.26
C GLY A 113 -12.71 1.64 22.62
N LYS A 114 -12.97 1.10 21.45
CA LYS A 114 -14.20 1.28 20.67
C LYS A 114 -15.03 -0.01 20.65
N PRO A 115 -16.36 0.06 20.60
CA PRO A 115 -17.17 -1.10 20.24
C PRO A 115 -16.92 -1.47 18.78
N VAL A 116 -17.16 -2.75 18.42
CA VAL A 116 -16.86 -3.28 17.07
C VAL A 116 -17.67 -2.57 15.99
N ASP A 117 -18.89 -2.18 16.26
CA ASP A 117 -19.79 -1.48 15.33
C ASP A 117 -19.38 -0.03 15.02
N GLU A 118 -18.43 0.52 15.78
CA GLU A 118 -17.76 1.78 15.49
C GLU A 118 -16.44 1.62 14.69
N ILE A 119 -15.96 0.38 14.50
CA ILE A 119 -14.79 0.12 13.64
C ILE A 119 -15.18 0.22 12.18
N VAL A 120 -14.42 1.00 11.43
CA VAL A 120 -14.61 1.17 9.98
C VAL A 120 -13.43 0.61 9.22
N VAL A 121 -13.70 -0.37 8.36
CA VAL A 121 -12.71 -1.04 7.52
C VAL A 121 -12.87 -0.58 6.08
N SER A 122 -11.82 -0.01 5.49
CA SER A 122 -11.78 0.30 4.06
C SER A 122 -11.25 -0.89 3.26
N VAL A 123 -11.87 -1.13 2.11
CA VAL A 123 -11.54 -2.21 1.19
C VAL A 123 -11.88 -1.83 -0.25
N LEU A 124 -11.07 -2.24 -1.21
CA LEU A 124 -11.38 -2.05 -2.63
C LEU A 124 -12.63 -2.84 -3.02
N ASN A 125 -13.60 -2.18 -3.64
CA ASN A 125 -14.79 -2.85 -4.19
C ASN A 125 -14.42 -3.60 -5.49
N ARG A 126 -13.99 -4.84 -5.32
CA ARG A 126 -13.61 -5.75 -6.40
C ARG A 126 -14.24 -7.13 -6.17
N PRO A 127 -14.56 -7.89 -7.21
CA PRO A 127 -15.13 -9.25 -7.05
C PRO A 127 -14.31 -10.15 -6.13
N ARG A 128 -12.98 -10.05 -6.18
CA ARG A 128 -12.09 -10.83 -5.31
C ARG A 128 -12.22 -10.52 -3.81
N HIS A 129 -12.91 -9.44 -3.44
CA HIS A 129 -13.12 -9.03 -2.04
C HIS A 129 -14.54 -9.26 -1.54
N GLU A 130 -15.44 -9.85 -2.32
CA GLU A 130 -16.84 -10.07 -1.91
C GLU A 130 -16.94 -10.85 -0.59
N GLN A 131 -16.16 -11.94 -0.46
CA GLN A 131 -16.11 -12.72 0.77
C GLN A 131 -15.52 -11.91 1.92
N LEU A 132 -14.41 -11.22 1.73
CA LEU A 132 -13.78 -10.36 2.74
C LEU A 132 -14.75 -9.27 3.23
N ILE A 133 -15.47 -8.63 2.33
CA ILE A 133 -16.48 -7.61 2.65
C ILE A 133 -17.60 -8.22 3.51
N GLN A 134 -18.04 -9.43 3.17
CA GLN A 134 -19.07 -10.12 3.94
C GLN A 134 -18.56 -10.48 5.35
N GLU A 135 -17.35 -11.01 5.47
CA GLU A 135 -16.73 -11.36 6.76
C GLU A 135 -16.56 -10.14 7.67
N ILE A 136 -16.21 -8.96 7.11
CA ILE A 136 -16.14 -7.70 7.87
C ILE A 136 -17.52 -7.32 8.43
N ARG A 137 -18.57 -7.43 7.62
CA ARG A 137 -19.95 -7.14 8.02
C ARG A 137 -20.47 -8.13 9.06
N ASP A 138 -20.17 -9.41 8.89
CA ASP A 138 -20.54 -10.48 9.83
C ASP A 138 -19.85 -10.30 11.19
N ALA A 139 -18.66 -9.70 11.22
CA ALA A 139 -17.98 -9.31 12.43
C ALA A 139 -18.66 -8.11 13.13
N GLY A 140 -19.58 -7.40 12.48
CA GLY A 140 -20.32 -6.26 13.00
C GLY A 140 -19.65 -4.90 12.70
N ALA A 141 -18.56 -4.86 11.94
CA ALA A 141 -17.86 -3.61 11.61
C ALA A 141 -18.46 -2.92 10.38
N GLY A 142 -18.27 -1.60 10.31
CA GLY A 142 -18.61 -0.79 9.15
C GLY A 142 -17.63 -1.02 8.00
N THR A 143 -18.13 -1.04 6.74
CA THR A 143 -17.30 -1.12 5.54
C THR A 143 -17.29 0.20 4.77
N ARG A 144 -16.11 0.65 4.37
CA ARG A 144 -15.92 1.75 3.43
C ARG A 144 -15.39 1.21 2.10
N LEU A 145 -16.28 1.06 1.13
CA LEU A 145 -15.93 0.53 -0.18
C LEU A 145 -15.26 1.62 -1.04
N MET A 146 -14.03 1.34 -1.48
CA MET A 146 -13.27 2.20 -2.38
C MET A 146 -13.40 1.67 -3.82
N SER A 147 -13.73 2.53 -4.76
CA SER A 147 -13.84 2.13 -6.16
C SER A 147 -12.49 2.02 -6.85
N ASP A 148 -11.47 2.76 -6.37
CA ASP A 148 -10.10 2.74 -6.86
C ASP A 148 -9.18 3.46 -5.87
N GLY A 149 -7.83 3.27 -6.00
CA GLY A 149 -6.83 3.98 -5.21
C GLY A 149 -6.78 3.50 -3.76
N ASP A 150 -5.93 2.51 -3.44
CA ASP A 150 -5.85 1.97 -2.08
C ASP A 150 -4.80 2.65 -1.18
N VAL A 151 -3.88 3.42 -1.75
CA VAL A 151 -2.92 4.23 -0.99
C VAL A 151 -3.65 5.21 -0.06
N ALA A 152 -4.67 5.92 -0.59
CA ALA A 152 -5.50 6.81 0.22
C ALA A 152 -6.21 6.08 1.37
N GLY A 153 -6.68 4.85 1.13
CA GLY A 153 -7.30 3.99 2.14
C GLY A 153 -6.35 3.64 3.26
N GLY A 154 -5.13 3.21 2.93
CA GLY A 154 -4.07 2.89 3.88
C GLY A 154 -3.66 4.10 4.71
N ILE A 155 -3.37 5.24 4.08
CA ILE A 155 -3.02 6.47 4.79
C ILE A 155 -4.13 6.90 5.75
N ASN A 156 -5.40 6.83 5.31
CA ASN A 156 -6.53 7.18 6.17
C ASN A 156 -6.65 6.25 7.39
N ALA A 157 -6.37 4.95 7.24
CA ALA A 157 -6.39 4.00 8.36
C ALA A 157 -5.33 4.31 9.43
N ALA A 158 -4.21 4.94 9.03
CA ALA A 158 -3.13 5.30 9.96
C ALA A 158 -3.29 6.69 10.59
N ARG A 159 -4.16 7.55 10.06
CA ARG A 159 -4.31 8.93 10.55
C ARG A 159 -5.26 9.02 11.73
N HIS A 160 -4.83 9.68 12.81
CA HIS A 160 -5.54 9.81 14.08
C HIS A 160 -6.97 10.40 13.97
N ALA A 161 -7.27 11.22 12.99
CA ALA A 161 -8.59 11.88 12.84
C ALA A 161 -9.40 11.37 11.65
N ALA A 162 -8.98 10.25 11.03
CA ALA A 162 -9.69 9.70 9.90
C ALA A 162 -10.90 8.87 10.36
N ARG A 163 -11.88 8.74 9.45
CA ARG A 163 -13.08 7.92 9.67
C ARG A 163 -12.88 6.47 9.22
N THR A 164 -11.66 5.96 9.33
CA THR A 164 -11.28 4.61 8.92
C THR A 164 -10.24 4.13 9.91
N ASP A 165 -10.43 2.95 10.47
CA ASP A 165 -9.56 2.38 11.49
C ASP A 165 -8.64 1.30 10.92
N MET A 166 -9.03 0.68 9.81
CA MET A 166 -8.27 -0.38 9.14
C MET A 166 -8.47 -0.30 7.62
N CYS A 167 -7.43 -0.64 6.85
CA CYS A 167 -7.52 -0.86 5.40
C CYS A 167 -7.00 -2.26 5.09
N VAL A 168 -7.77 -3.05 4.32
CA VAL A 168 -7.43 -4.45 4.03
C VAL A 168 -7.71 -4.83 2.59
N GLY A 169 -7.06 -5.90 2.14
CA GLY A 169 -7.34 -6.59 0.90
C GLY A 169 -6.23 -6.48 -0.15
N VAL A 170 -6.45 -7.16 -1.25
CA VAL A 170 -5.49 -7.31 -2.35
C VAL A 170 -5.55 -6.11 -3.28
N GLY A 171 -4.42 -5.42 -3.39
CA GLY A 171 -4.17 -4.33 -4.34
C GLY A 171 -2.79 -4.47 -4.97
N GLY A 172 -2.31 -3.48 -5.70
CA GLY A 172 -0.99 -3.53 -6.32
C GLY A 172 0.14 -3.58 -5.29
N SER A 173 1.19 -4.33 -5.61
CA SER A 173 2.41 -4.37 -4.79
C SER A 173 3.11 -3.01 -4.75
N PRO A 174 3.23 -2.27 -5.87
CA PRO A 174 3.79 -0.93 -5.87
C PRO A 174 3.08 0.02 -4.90
N GLU A 175 1.73 0.03 -4.94
CA GLU A 175 0.92 0.84 -4.05
C GLU A 175 1.08 0.42 -2.58
N GLY A 176 1.33 -0.88 -2.33
CA GLY A 176 1.65 -1.40 -0.99
C GLY A 176 2.92 -0.80 -0.41
N ILE A 177 4.00 -0.71 -1.20
CA ILE A 177 5.29 -0.17 -0.80
C ILE A 177 5.20 1.34 -0.58
N VAL A 178 4.56 2.08 -1.51
CA VAL A 178 4.29 3.51 -1.31
C VAL A 178 3.48 3.75 -0.03
N THR A 179 2.48 2.90 0.22
CA THR A 179 1.70 2.96 1.48
C THR A 179 2.58 2.70 2.68
N ALA A 180 3.47 1.69 2.63
CA ALA A 180 4.38 1.37 3.75
C ALA A 180 5.26 2.54 4.16
N CYS A 181 5.79 3.30 3.19
CA CYS A 181 6.54 4.53 3.47
C CYS A 181 5.71 5.54 4.26
N ALA A 182 4.45 5.76 3.88
CA ALA A 182 3.56 6.67 4.59
C ALA A 182 3.21 6.15 5.98
N ILE A 183 2.93 4.85 6.12
CA ILE A 183 2.56 4.22 7.39
C ILE A 183 3.73 4.27 8.38
N LYS A 184 4.95 4.00 7.91
CA LYS A 184 6.18 4.14 8.70
C LYS A 184 6.36 5.56 9.23
N ALA A 185 6.17 6.58 8.37
CA ALA A 185 6.25 7.99 8.77
C ALA A 185 5.15 8.40 9.78
N LEU A 186 3.99 7.74 9.75
CA LEU A 186 2.87 7.98 10.66
C LEU A 186 2.95 7.15 11.95
N GLY A 187 3.93 6.25 12.09
CA GLY A 187 4.05 5.32 13.22
C GLY A 187 2.94 4.27 13.26
N GLY A 188 2.29 4.02 12.12
CA GLY A 188 1.24 3.01 11.96
C GLY A 188 1.80 1.60 11.78
N HIS A 189 0.91 0.69 11.42
CA HIS A 189 1.24 -0.71 11.15
C HIS A 189 0.74 -1.13 9.77
N ILE A 190 1.62 -1.78 9.02
CA ILE A 190 1.29 -2.42 7.74
C ILE A 190 1.91 -3.81 7.70
N GLN A 191 1.13 -4.76 7.23
CA GLN A 191 1.58 -6.09 6.85
C GLN A 191 1.15 -6.36 5.42
N GLY A 192 2.07 -6.96 4.62
CA GLY A 192 1.84 -7.36 3.24
C GLY A 192 2.20 -8.82 3.01
N ARG A 193 1.44 -9.50 2.17
CA ARG A 193 1.79 -10.81 1.61
C ARG A 193 1.74 -10.71 0.10
N LEU A 194 2.80 -11.11 -0.59
CA LEU A 194 2.79 -11.20 -2.05
C LEU A 194 1.69 -12.16 -2.51
N TRP A 195 0.90 -11.73 -3.49
CA TRP A 195 -0.27 -12.45 -3.96
C TRP A 195 -0.19 -12.68 -5.48
N PRO A 196 0.59 -13.71 -5.91
CA PRO A 196 0.78 -14.00 -7.32
C PRO A 196 -0.53 -14.45 -7.96
N ARG A 197 -0.76 -14.05 -9.21
CA ARG A 197 -1.96 -14.40 -9.98
C ARG A 197 -1.98 -15.84 -10.44
N ASP A 198 -0.78 -16.42 -10.63
CA ASP A 198 -0.54 -17.75 -11.13
C ASP A 198 0.84 -18.28 -10.69
N ASP A 199 1.11 -19.55 -11.00
CA ASP A 199 2.37 -20.21 -10.65
C ASP A 199 3.58 -19.60 -11.38
N ASP A 200 3.40 -19.08 -12.59
CA ASP A 200 4.46 -18.44 -13.36
C ASP A 200 4.87 -17.12 -12.70
N GLU A 201 3.92 -16.34 -12.20
CA GLU A 201 4.21 -15.12 -11.45
C GLU A 201 4.87 -15.44 -10.11
N ARG A 202 4.41 -16.50 -9.43
CA ARG A 202 5.07 -16.98 -8.21
C ARG A 202 6.52 -17.36 -8.48
N GLN A 203 6.79 -18.09 -9.55
CA GLN A 203 8.14 -18.49 -9.91
C GLN A 203 9.02 -17.28 -10.24
N ARG A 204 8.48 -16.28 -11.00
CA ARG A 204 9.23 -15.04 -11.24
C ARG A 204 9.58 -14.29 -9.95
N GLY A 205 8.67 -14.27 -8.96
CA GLY A 205 8.95 -13.71 -7.64
C GLY A 205 10.10 -14.41 -6.94
N ILE A 206 10.12 -15.75 -6.95
CA ILE A 206 11.21 -16.57 -6.37
C ILE A 206 12.52 -16.30 -7.10
N ASP A 207 12.52 -16.29 -8.43
CA ASP A 207 13.70 -16.04 -9.27
C ASP A 207 14.27 -14.62 -9.05
N ALA A 208 13.41 -13.66 -8.70
CA ALA A 208 13.80 -12.31 -8.31
C ALA A 208 14.30 -12.21 -6.85
N GLY A 209 14.31 -13.32 -6.09
CA GLY A 209 14.77 -13.37 -4.71
C GLY A 209 13.74 -12.97 -3.67
N LEU A 210 12.44 -12.87 -4.04
CA LEU A 210 11.36 -12.56 -3.11
C LEU A 210 10.97 -13.82 -2.30
N ASP A 211 10.73 -13.63 -1.01
CA ASP A 211 10.14 -14.68 -0.16
C ASP A 211 8.61 -14.64 -0.29
N MET A 212 8.06 -15.59 -1.03
CA MET A 212 6.64 -15.66 -1.37
C MET A 212 5.74 -16.07 -0.19
N ASP A 213 6.32 -16.54 0.91
CA ASP A 213 5.60 -17.02 2.09
C ASP A 213 5.76 -16.06 3.30
N LYS A 214 6.62 -15.04 3.14
CA LYS A 214 6.89 -14.03 4.16
C LYS A 214 5.68 -13.09 4.34
N VAL A 215 5.43 -12.70 5.60
CA VAL A 215 4.68 -11.49 5.92
C VAL A 215 5.68 -10.35 5.99
N TYR A 216 5.56 -9.42 5.07
CA TYR A 216 6.39 -8.22 4.99
C TYR A 216 5.82 -7.14 5.92
N GLU A 217 6.65 -6.60 6.78
CA GLU A 217 6.33 -5.46 7.65
C GLU A 217 6.81 -4.15 7.00
N ALA A 218 6.50 -3.01 7.63
CA ALA A 218 6.90 -1.69 7.10
C ALA A 218 8.41 -1.54 6.88
N ASP A 219 9.24 -2.23 7.66
CA ASP A 219 10.71 -2.18 7.55
C ASP A 219 11.26 -3.15 6.47
N ASP A 220 10.43 -4.02 5.93
CA ASP A 220 10.76 -4.94 4.85
C ASP A 220 10.36 -4.39 3.47
N LEU A 221 9.46 -3.43 3.43
CA LEU A 221 8.85 -2.84 2.24
C LEU A 221 9.52 -1.52 1.89
#